data_97a33cc50dc245f770da6d8c5ddf87c4
#
_entry.id   97a33cc50dc245f770da6d8c5ddf87c4
#
_cell.length_a   1.000
_cell.length_b   1.000
_cell.length_c   1.000
_cell.angle_alpha   90.00
_cell.angle_beta   90.00
_cell.angle_gamma   90.00
#
_symmetry.space_group_name_H-M   'P 1'
#
loop_
_entity.id
_entity.type
_entity.pdbx_description
1 polymer ?
#
loop_
_entity_poly.entity_id
_entity_poly.type
_entity_poly.pdbx_seq_one_letter_code
_entity_poly.pdbx_strand_id
1 'polypeptide(L)'
;MNFEYTTERLQLKSLNEYYAEEVLDFYLSGRDVFDAVEADKSPAFYTSEYQAKSLYAETQAFLNGSFYRYFWTLKESPDIIIGTCSFSNIMHSPYNCALLGYKLLPFYQKSGFAIEALSCLIKAFFEDNHMHRIEAYVHADNADSIKLLERLNFYREGLCKKMILMKGQYVDHLKYVLINPRD
;
A
#
# COMPACT_ATOMS: atom_id res chain seq x y z
N MET A 1 13.17 8.34 -3.40
CA MET A 1 12.07 8.41 -2.37
C MET A 1 12.62 8.90 -1.04
N ASN A 2 11.94 9.83 -0.37
CA ASN A 2 12.28 10.29 0.97
C ASN A 2 11.62 9.40 2.02
N PHE A 3 12.19 9.33 3.24
CA PHE A 3 11.59 8.57 4.36
C PHE A 3 10.28 9.16 4.87
N GLU A 4 10.03 10.43 4.60
CA GLU A 4 8.85 11.15 5.05
C GLU A 4 8.33 12.10 3.97
N TYR A 5 7.00 12.15 3.86
CA TYR A 5 6.24 13.16 3.11
C TYR A 5 5.13 13.72 3.99
N THR A 6 4.71 14.94 3.67
CA THR A 6 3.62 15.61 4.38
C THR A 6 2.63 16.14 3.36
N THR A 7 1.35 15.92 3.61
CA THR A 7 0.24 16.48 2.82
C THR A 7 -0.48 17.56 3.61
N GLU A 8 -1.67 17.95 3.21
CA GLU A 8 -2.47 18.92 3.97
C GLU A 8 -2.82 18.40 5.37
N ARG A 9 -3.29 17.15 5.48
CA ARG A 9 -3.81 16.56 6.72
C ARG A 9 -2.95 15.42 7.28
N LEU A 10 -2.04 14.85 6.47
CA LEU A 10 -1.35 13.61 6.80
C LEU A 10 0.15 13.80 6.95
N GLN A 11 0.75 12.94 7.79
CA GLN A 11 2.15 12.57 7.75
C GLN A 11 2.27 11.16 7.18
N LEU A 12 3.18 10.96 6.24
CA LEU A 12 3.40 9.72 5.51
C LEU A 12 4.85 9.30 5.76
N LYS A 13 5.07 8.27 6.59
CA LYS A 13 6.40 7.89 7.06
C LYS A 13 6.73 6.43 6.77
N SER A 14 7.95 6.17 6.33
CA SER A 14 8.53 4.84 6.40
C SER A 14 8.98 4.60 7.84
N LEU A 15 8.47 3.53 8.46
CA LEU A 15 8.73 3.20 9.85
C LEU A 15 9.78 2.08 9.94
N ASN A 16 10.54 2.06 11.04
CA ASN A 16 11.50 1.02 11.37
C ASN A 16 10.97 0.10 12.48
N GLU A 17 11.79 -0.85 12.93
CA GLU A 17 11.43 -1.88 13.90
C GLU A 17 10.96 -1.36 15.26
N TYR A 18 11.29 -0.12 15.64
CA TYR A 18 10.86 0.48 16.90
C TYR A 18 9.37 0.82 16.94
N TYR A 19 8.69 0.82 15.78
CA TYR A 19 7.24 1.08 15.64
C TYR A 19 6.43 -0.21 15.51
N ALA A 20 6.97 -1.36 15.94
CA ALA A 20 6.33 -2.66 15.76
C ALA A 20 4.98 -2.79 16.47
N GLU A 21 4.83 -2.17 17.66
CA GLU A 21 3.59 -2.20 18.43
C GLU A 21 2.51 -1.36 17.74
N GLU A 22 2.81 -0.15 17.31
CA GLU A 22 1.86 0.73 16.61
C GLU A 22 1.41 0.11 15.27
N VAL A 23 2.33 -0.55 14.56
CA VAL A 23 2.01 -1.26 13.32
C VAL A 23 1.16 -2.50 13.59
N LEU A 24 1.43 -3.23 14.68
CA LEU A 24 0.59 -4.34 15.12
C LEU A 24 -0.82 -3.87 15.46
N ASP A 25 -0.96 -2.80 16.23
CA ASP A 25 -2.25 -2.21 16.60
C ASP A 25 -3.06 -1.79 15.37
N PHE A 26 -2.40 -1.21 14.36
CA PHE A 26 -3.02 -0.90 13.08
C PHE A 26 -3.59 -2.14 12.39
N TYR A 27 -2.81 -3.22 12.30
CA TYR A 27 -3.27 -4.46 11.66
C TYR A 27 -4.36 -5.16 12.45
N LEU A 28 -4.30 -5.15 13.78
CA LEU A 28 -5.35 -5.71 14.65
C LEU A 28 -6.65 -4.91 14.54
N SER A 29 -6.55 -3.58 14.53
CA SER A 29 -7.72 -2.68 14.41
C SER A 29 -8.45 -2.82 13.07
N GLY A 30 -7.74 -3.16 11.99
CA GLY A 30 -8.33 -3.35 10.66
C GLY A 30 -8.56 -4.80 10.25
N ARG A 31 -8.28 -5.77 11.12
CA ARG A 31 -8.13 -7.18 10.78
C ARG A 31 -9.29 -7.74 9.98
N ASP A 32 -10.53 -7.57 10.47
CA ASP A 32 -11.71 -8.17 9.83
C ASP A 32 -11.91 -7.68 8.39
N VAL A 33 -11.61 -6.40 8.14
CA VAL A 33 -11.75 -5.78 6.82
C VAL A 33 -10.59 -6.14 5.91
N PHE A 34 -9.35 -6.12 6.43
CA PHE A 34 -8.18 -6.43 5.62
C PHE A 34 -8.13 -7.91 5.22
N ASP A 35 -8.41 -8.82 6.16
CA ASP A 35 -8.42 -10.27 5.89
C ASP A 35 -9.57 -10.71 4.98
N ALA A 36 -10.58 -9.84 4.79
CA ALA A 36 -11.67 -10.14 3.85
C ALA A 36 -11.26 -9.98 2.38
N VAL A 37 -10.25 -9.17 2.08
CA VAL A 37 -9.87 -8.77 0.71
C VAL A 37 -8.40 -9.02 0.36
N GLU A 38 -7.65 -9.66 1.25
CA GLU A 38 -6.21 -9.92 1.09
C GLU A 38 -5.89 -11.42 1.16
N ALA A 39 -4.67 -11.76 0.76
CA ALA A 39 -4.11 -13.09 0.95
C ALA A 39 -4.08 -13.49 2.43
N ASP A 40 -4.23 -14.78 2.69
CA ASP A 40 -4.20 -15.34 4.04
C ASP A 40 -2.87 -15.01 4.74
N LYS A 41 -2.97 -14.55 5.99
CA LYS A 41 -1.82 -14.27 6.84
C LYS A 41 -1.62 -15.36 7.87
N SER A 42 -0.37 -15.68 8.16
CA SER A 42 -0.07 -16.62 9.25
C SER A 42 -0.43 -16.02 10.61
N PRO A 43 -0.72 -16.83 11.64
CA PRO A 43 -0.92 -16.30 12.98
C PRO A 43 0.27 -15.47 13.50
N ALA A 44 1.49 -15.81 13.10
CA ALA A 44 2.70 -15.08 13.47
C ALA A 44 2.70 -13.62 12.96
N PHE A 45 1.99 -13.33 11.86
CA PHE A 45 1.86 -11.96 11.33
C PHE A 45 1.31 -10.99 12.39
N TYR A 46 0.43 -11.47 13.26
CA TYR A 46 -0.22 -10.68 14.30
C TYR A 46 0.55 -10.74 15.62
N THR A 47 1.87 -10.63 15.55
CA THR A 47 2.76 -10.51 16.72
C THR A 47 3.73 -9.36 16.53
N SER A 48 4.10 -8.70 17.63
CA SER A 48 5.07 -7.61 17.62
C SER A 48 6.43 -8.04 17.08
N GLU A 49 6.87 -9.26 17.43
CA GLU A 49 8.13 -9.83 16.94
C GLU A 49 8.14 -9.93 15.40
N TYR A 50 7.04 -10.39 14.81
CA TYR A 50 6.93 -10.46 13.35
C TYR A 50 6.96 -9.06 12.73
N GLN A 51 6.20 -8.11 13.28
CA GLN A 51 6.17 -6.74 12.75
C GLN A 51 7.54 -6.07 12.87
N ALA A 52 8.27 -6.26 13.97
CA ALA A 52 9.63 -5.74 14.12
C ALA A 52 10.58 -6.30 13.05
N LYS A 53 10.58 -7.62 12.83
CA LYS A 53 11.39 -8.26 11.77
C LYS A 53 11.02 -7.77 10.37
N SER A 54 9.72 -7.60 10.11
CA SER A 54 9.23 -7.10 8.82
C SER A 54 9.69 -5.67 8.58
N LEU A 55 9.49 -4.78 9.56
CA LEU A 55 9.89 -3.37 9.46
C LEU A 55 11.41 -3.20 9.29
N TYR A 56 12.21 -4.01 10.00
CA TYR A 56 13.66 -4.03 9.80
C TYR A 56 14.02 -4.42 8.35
N ALA A 57 13.42 -5.51 7.83
CA ALA A 57 13.65 -5.95 6.46
C ALA A 57 13.17 -4.90 5.43
N GLU A 58 12.03 -4.27 5.68
CA GLU A 58 11.49 -3.20 4.84
C GLU A 58 12.38 -1.95 4.84
N THR A 59 12.99 -1.60 5.98
CA THR A 59 13.98 -0.51 6.05
C THR A 59 15.20 -0.81 5.18
N GLN A 60 15.73 -2.04 5.22
CA GLN A 60 16.85 -2.45 4.34
C GLN A 60 16.43 -2.41 2.86
N ALA A 61 15.22 -2.87 2.54
CA ALA A 61 14.68 -2.85 1.19
C ALA A 61 14.42 -1.42 0.68
N PHE A 62 14.02 -0.50 1.56
CA PHE A 62 13.89 0.92 1.26
C PHE A 62 15.23 1.54 0.87
N LEU A 63 16.28 1.28 1.66
CA LEU A 63 17.63 1.81 1.43
C LEU A 63 18.24 1.33 0.10
N ASN A 64 17.90 0.12 -0.35
CA ASN A 64 18.38 -0.42 -1.63
C ASN A 64 17.41 -0.20 -2.81
N GLY A 65 16.27 0.46 -2.58
CA GLY A 65 15.32 0.83 -3.64
C GLY A 65 14.44 -0.32 -4.13
N SER A 66 14.38 -1.45 -3.43
CA SER A 66 13.61 -2.63 -3.86
C SER A 66 12.19 -2.71 -3.31
N PHE A 67 11.88 -1.89 -2.30
CA PHE A 67 10.57 -1.82 -1.68
C PHE A 67 10.40 -0.50 -0.93
N TYR A 68 9.22 0.12 -1.02
CA TYR A 68 8.89 1.31 -0.24
C TYR A 68 7.54 1.11 0.42
N ARG A 69 7.47 1.33 1.74
CA ARG A 69 6.22 1.37 2.51
C ARG A 69 6.13 2.66 3.31
N TYR A 70 4.94 3.25 3.29
CA TYR A 70 4.60 4.42 4.09
C TYR A 70 3.38 4.14 4.92
N PHE A 71 3.47 4.46 6.21
CA PHE A 71 2.35 4.48 7.13
C PHE A 71 1.83 5.90 7.25
N TRP A 72 0.53 6.04 7.39
CA TRP A 72 -0.16 7.32 7.39
C TRP A 72 -0.72 7.62 8.76
N THR A 73 -0.44 8.81 9.28
CA THR A 73 -1.03 9.34 10.51
C THR A 73 -1.65 10.70 10.23
N LEU A 74 -2.65 11.10 11.02
CA LEU A 74 -3.13 12.47 11.00
C LEU A 74 -2.12 13.39 11.67
N LYS A 75 -1.95 14.60 11.16
CA LYS A 75 -1.10 15.62 11.82
C LYS A 75 -1.52 15.94 13.24
N GLU A 76 -2.83 15.91 13.50
CA GLU A 76 -3.45 16.15 14.79
C GLU A 76 -3.42 14.93 15.74
N SER A 77 -3.09 13.74 15.20
CA SER A 77 -3.01 12.48 15.95
C SER A 77 -1.86 11.63 15.42
N PRO A 78 -0.60 12.07 15.60
CA PRO A 78 0.57 11.47 14.96
C PRO A 78 0.93 10.08 15.49
N ASP A 79 0.37 9.67 16.62
CA ASP A 79 0.63 8.38 17.27
C ASP A 79 -0.28 7.26 16.76
N ILE A 80 -1.30 7.60 15.96
CA ILE A 80 -2.28 6.63 15.45
C ILE A 80 -2.07 6.41 13.97
N ILE A 81 -1.65 5.20 13.60
CA ILE A 81 -1.57 4.79 12.20
C ILE A 81 -2.99 4.54 11.68
N ILE A 82 -3.38 5.28 10.66
CA ILE A 82 -4.72 5.16 10.05
C ILE A 82 -4.70 4.38 8.75
N GLY A 83 -3.55 4.33 8.06
CA GLY A 83 -3.42 3.66 6.76
C GLY A 83 -1.98 3.38 6.39
N THR A 84 -1.81 2.67 5.28
CA THR A 84 -0.49 2.39 4.70
C THR A 84 -0.59 2.21 3.20
N CYS A 85 0.51 2.48 2.49
CA CYS A 85 0.71 1.96 1.13
C CYS A 85 2.13 1.45 0.94
N SER A 86 2.30 0.58 -0.06
CA SER A 86 3.61 0.07 -0.46
C SER A 86 3.76 0.04 -1.97
N PHE A 87 5.00 0.29 -2.42
CA PHE A 87 5.45 -0.04 -3.77
C PHE A 87 6.38 -1.24 -3.67
N SER A 88 5.97 -2.34 -4.28
CA SER A 88 6.66 -3.65 -4.25
C SER A 88 6.87 -4.18 -5.65
N ASN A 89 7.58 -5.32 -5.77
CA ASN A 89 7.88 -5.94 -7.07
C ASN A 89 8.44 -4.92 -8.06
N ILE A 90 9.36 -4.09 -7.59
CA ILE A 90 9.97 -3.02 -8.38
C ILE A 90 10.85 -3.67 -9.44
N MET A 91 10.47 -3.54 -10.69
CA MET A 91 11.22 -3.99 -11.86
C MET A 91 11.78 -2.79 -12.60
N HIS A 92 13.10 -2.75 -12.74
CA HIS A 92 13.80 -1.74 -13.54
C HIS A 92 13.77 -2.07 -15.02
N SER A 93 14.54 -1.33 -15.82
CA SER A 93 14.61 -1.50 -17.28
C SER A 93 14.70 -2.98 -17.69
N PRO A 94 13.92 -3.40 -18.72
CA PRO A 94 13.13 -2.56 -19.63
C PRO A 94 11.69 -2.28 -19.16
N TYR A 95 11.24 -2.80 -18.03
CA TYR A 95 9.84 -2.70 -17.60
C TYR A 95 9.52 -1.41 -16.86
N ASN A 96 10.39 -0.96 -15.97
CA ASN A 96 10.21 0.22 -15.10
C ASN A 96 8.83 0.27 -14.45
N CYS A 97 8.44 -0.81 -13.77
CA CYS A 97 7.12 -0.93 -13.16
C CYS A 97 7.19 -1.43 -11.71
N ALA A 98 6.12 -1.16 -10.96
CA ALA A 98 5.96 -1.60 -9.59
C ALA A 98 4.49 -1.94 -9.28
N LEU A 99 4.29 -2.70 -8.21
CA LEU A 99 2.98 -3.03 -7.67
C LEU A 99 2.65 -2.11 -6.49
N LEU A 100 1.50 -1.44 -6.57
CA LEU A 100 0.91 -0.64 -5.50
C LEU A 100 -0.04 -1.49 -4.66
N GLY A 101 0.17 -1.51 -3.34
CA GLY A 101 -0.77 -2.00 -2.35
C GLY A 101 -1.10 -0.90 -1.34
N TYR A 102 -2.32 -0.86 -0.80
CA TYR A 102 -2.71 0.12 0.21
C TYR A 102 -3.83 -0.38 1.11
N LYS A 103 -3.91 0.19 2.29
CA LYS A 103 -4.95 -0.06 3.31
C LYS A 103 -5.29 1.21 4.04
N LEU A 104 -6.54 1.31 4.48
CA LEU A 104 -7.03 2.39 5.34
C LEU A 104 -8.02 1.79 6.34
N LEU A 105 -7.88 2.13 7.62
CA LEU A 105 -8.81 1.70 8.65
C LEU A 105 -10.24 2.14 8.32
N PRO A 106 -11.25 1.29 8.58
CA PRO A 106 -12.64 1.54 8.19
C PRO A 106 -13.18 2.90 8.66
N PHE A 107 -12.85 3.30 9.89
CA PHE A 107 -13.29 4.56 10.48
C PHE A 107 -12.85 5.81 9.67
N TYR A 108 -11.71 5.73 8.99
CA TYR A 108 -11.14 6.84 8.22
C TYR A 108 -11.48 6.80 6.72
N GLN A 109 -12.23 5.77 6.27
CA GLN A 109 -12.64 5.65 4.88
C GLN A 109 -13.64 6.78 4.50
N LYS A 110 -13.76 7.02 3.18
CA LYS A 110 -14.67 8.02 2.59
C LYS A 110 -14.43 9.48 3.01
N SER A 111 -13.34 9.76 3.75
CA SER A 111 -12.93 11.10 4.19
C SER A 111 -11.86 11.75 3.28
N GLY A 112 -11.50 11.08 2.19
CA GLY A 112 -10.51 11.59 1.21
C GLY A 112 -9.05 11.31 1.58
N PHE A 113 -8.75 10.71 2.73
CA PHE A 113 -7.37 10.45 3.17
C PHE A 113 -6.59 9.54 2.21
N ALA A 114 -7.22 8.48 1.71
CA ALA A 114 -6.54 7.55 0.78
C ALA A 114 -6.14 8.26 -0.52
N ILE A 115 -7.02 9.07 -1.11
CA ILE A 115 -6.69 9.78 -2.35
C ILE A 115 -5.60 10.84 -2.11
N GLU A 116 -5.61 11.51 -0.96
CA GLU A 116 -4.61 12.50 -0.57
C GLU A 116 -3.21 11.86 -0.43
N ALA A 117 -3.11 10.78 0.36
CA ALA A 117 -1.86 10.05 0.58
C ALA A 117 -1.31 9.43 -0.71
N LEU A 118 -2.16 8.70 -1.44
CA LEU A 118 -1.73 8.01 -2.66
C LEU A 118 -1.35 8.99 -3.77
N SER A 119 -2.07 10.11 -3.94
CA SER A 119 -1.68 11.14 -4.94
C SER A 119 -0.28 11.70 -4.67
N CYS A 120 0.03 11.97 -3.41
CA CYS A 120 1.35 12.45 -3.00
C CYS A 120 2.44 11.40 -3.29
N LEU A 121 2.24 10.16 -2.82
CA LEU A 121 3.24 9.10 -2.91
C LEU A 121 3.43 8.56 -4.33
N ILE A 122 2.37 8.45 -5.13
CA ILE A 122 2.44 8.06 -6.55
C ILE A 122 3.25 9.09 -7.34
N LYS A 123 2.98 10.38 -7.12
CA LYS A 123 3.74 11.46 -7.76
C LYS A 123 5.22 11.35 -7.42
N ALA A 124 5.56 11.26 -6.12
CA ALA A 124 6.94 11.12 -5.65
C ALA A 124 7.60 9.85 -6.23
N PHE A 125 6.87 8.73 -6.28
CA PHE A 125 7.41 7.47 -6.81
C PHE A 125 7.79 7.57 -8.29
N PHE A 126 6.95 8.18 -9.12
CA PHE A 126 7.28 8.42 -10.53
C PHE A 126 8.48 9.37 -10.70
N GLU A 127 8.53 10.45 -9.91
CA GLU A 127 9.58 11.45 -10.01
C GLU A 127 10.94 10.93 -9.55
N ASP A 128 11.01 10.24 -8.42
CA ASP A 128 12.26 9.83 -7.79
C ASP A 128 12.84 8.53 -8.37
N ASN A 129 12.01 7.64 -8.88
CA ASN A 129 12.46 6.30 -9.34
C ASN A 129 12.43 6.11 -10.85
N HIS A 130 12.03 7.14 -11.62
CA HIS A 130 11.93 7.08 -13.09
C HIS A 130 11.10 5.88 -13.57
N MET A 131 10.02 5.59 -12.86
CA MET A 131 9.11 4.49 -13.21
C MET A 131 8.17 4.91 -14.31
N HIS A 132 7.91 3.96 -15.21
CA HIS A 132 6.97 4.12 -16.32
C HIS A 132 5.55 3.74 -15.90
N ARG A 133 5.40 2.75 -15.00
CA ARG A 133 4.13 2.08 -14.77
C ARG A 133 3.94 1.68 -13.30
N ILE A 134 2.74 1.88 -12.79
CA ILE A 134 2.28 1.35 -11.50
C ILE A 134 1.09 0.44 -11.75
N GLU A 135 1.13 -0.77 -11.21
CA GLU A 135 0.05 -1.76 -11.26
C GLU A 135 -0.63 -1.88 -9.89
N ALA A 136 -1.91 -2.22 -9.89
CA ALA A 136 -2.65 -2.59 -8.69
C ALA A 136 -3.60 -3.74 -9.00
N TYR A 137 -3.69 -4.70 -8.09
CA TYR A 137 -4.64 -5.80 -8.20
C TYR A 137 -5.71 -5.63 -7.14
N VAL A 138 -6.97 -5.69 -7.55
CA VAL A 138 -8.10 -5.48 -6.66
C VAL A 138 -9.10 -6.63 -6.81
N HIS A 139 -9.61 -7.13 -5.68
CA HIS A 139 -10.70 -8.10 -5.70
C HIS A 139 -11.92 -7.52 -6.41
N ALA A 140 -12.57 -8.30 -7.27
CA ALA A 140 -13.66 -7.81 -8.13
C ALA A 140 -14.84 -7.20 -7.33
N ASP A 141 -15.07 -7.68 -6.10
CA ASP A 141 -16.14 -7.17 -5.23
C ASP A 141 -15.72 -5.97 -4.36
N ASN A 142 -14.45 -5.54 -4.42
CA ASN A 142 -13.97 -4.39 -3.66
C ASN A 142 -14.28 -3.06 -4.37
N ALA A 143 -15.56 -2.68 -4.37
CA ALA A 143 -16.04 -1.50 -5.08
C ALA A 143 -15.39 -0.19 -4.61
N ASP A 144 -15.04 -0.07 -3.33
CA ASP A 144 -14.41 1.15 -2.79
C ASP A 144 -12.97 1.30 -3.30
N SER A 145 -12.21 0.20 -3.38
CA SER A 145 -10.86 0.21 -3.96
C SER A 145 -10.89 0.48 -5.46
N ILE A 146 -11.84 -0.10 -6.19
CA ILE A 146 -12.05 0.15 -7.62
C ILE A 146 -12.27 1.65 -7.86
N LYS A 147 -13.23 2.26 -7.17
CA LYS A 147 -13.52 3.70 -7.29
C LYS A 147 -12.33 4.58 -6.93
N LEU A 148 -11.55 4.19 -5.92
CA LEU A 148 -10.35 4.93 -5.53
C LEU A 148 -9.29 4.90 -6.63
N LEU A 149 -9.01 3.73 -7.21
CA LEU A 149 -8.06 3.59 -8.33
C LEU A 149 -8.51 4.41 -9.55
N GLU A 150 -9.79 4.37 -9.92
CA GLU A 150 -10.33 5.17 -11.02
C GLU A 150 -10.20 6.69 -10.76
N ARG A 151 -10.43 7.14 -9.53
CA ARG A 151 -10.22 8.56 -9.14
C ARG A 151 -8.75 8.97 -9.14
N LEU A 152 -7.83 8.03 -9.00
CA LEU A 152 -6.38 8.23 -9.14
C LEU A 152 -5.91 8.08 -10.60
N ASN A 153 -6.84 8.02 -11.56
CA ASN A 153 -6.61 7.85 -12.99
C ASN A 153 -5.96 6.51 -13.38
N PHE A 154 -6.09 5.48 -12.53
CA PHE A 154 -5.81 4.13 -12.98
C PHE A 154 -6.92 3.66 -13.92
N TYR A 155 -6.56 2.98 -14.99
CA TYR A 155 -7.51 2.32 -15.88
C TYR A 155 -7.45 0.80 -15.71
N ARG A 156 -8.59 0.14 -15.90
CA ARG A 156 -8.68 -1.31 -15.86
C ARG A 156 -8.06 -1.92 -17.12
N GLU A 157 -7.03 -2.73 -16.94
CA GLU A 157 -6.35 -3.41 -18.03
C GLU A 157 -6.92 -4.82 -18.30
N GLY A 158 -7.40 -5.51 -17.29
CA GLY A 158 -7.95 -6.86 -17.49
C GLY A 158 -8.36 -7.58 -16.22
N LEU A 159 -8.70 -8.85 -16.41
CA LEU A 159 -9.02 -9.82 -15.35
C LEU A 159 -7.89 -10.85 -15.25
N CYS A 160 -7.28 -10.94 -14.08
CA CYS A 160 -6.30 -11.97 -13.74
C CYS A 160 -7.01 -13.13 -13.04
N LYS A 161 -7.25 -14.20 -13.79
CA LYS A 161 -7.97 -15.38 -13.27
C LYS A 161 -7.12 -16.12 -12.24
N LYS A 162 -7.76 -16.49 -11.12
CA LYS A 162 -7.18 -17.32 -10.04
C LYS A 162 -5.81 -16.82 -9.58
N MET A 163 -5.68 -15.51 -9.36
CA MET A 163 -4.38 -14.87 -9.17
C MET A 163 -3.86 -14.96 -7.74
N ILE A 164 -4.73 -14.73 -6.75
CA ILE A 164 -4.32 -14.64 -5.34
C ILE A 164 -5.02 -15.72 -4.52
N LEU A 165 -4.25 -16.43 -3.69
CA LEU A 165 -4.78 -17.40 -2.74
C LEU A 165 -5.40 -16.67 -1.55
N MET A 166 -6.71 -16.84 -1.35
CA MET A 166 -7.49 -16.26 -0.26
C MET A 166 -8.44 -17.31 0.30
N LYS A 167 -8.42 -17.52 1.61
CA LYS A 167 -9.26 -18.50 2.31
C LYS A 167 -9.21 -19.90 1.66
N GLY A 168 -7.98 -20.31 1.29
CA GLY A 168 -7.72 -21.60 0.70
C GLY A 168 -8.13 -21.76 -0.78
N GLN A 169 -8.56 -20.69 -1.45
CA GLN A 169 -8.95 -20.72 -2.86
C GLN A 169 -8.26 -19.61 -3.66
N TYR A 170 -7.87 -19.91 -4.89
CA TYR A 170 -7.38 -18.88 -5.80
C TYR A 170 -8.55 -18.07 -6.37
N VAL A 171 -8.53 -16.76 -6.16
CA VAL A 171 -9.60 -15.84 -6.59
C VAL A 171 -9.12 -14.90 -7.70
N ASP A 172 -10.09 -14.48 -8.50
CA ASP A 172 -9.87 -13.55 -9.61
C ASP A 172 -9.65 -12.13 -9.09
N HIS A 173 -8.73 -11.42 -9.73
CA HIS A 173 -8.46 -10.00 -9.43
C HIS A 173 -8.51 -9.16 -10.70
N LEU A 174 -9.04 -7.96 -10.58
CA LEU A 174 -8.95 -6.94 -11.62
C LEU A 174 -7.56 -6.30 -11.58
N LYS A 175 -6.94 -6.18 -12.73
CA LYS A 175 -5.68 -5.45 -12.91
C LYS A 175 -5.98 -4.02 -13.30
N TYR A 176 -5.51 -3.09 -12.51
CA TYR A 176 -5.53 -1.65 -12.77
C TYR A 176 -4.12 -1.14 -13.00
N VAL A 177 -3.99 -0.12 -13.83
CA VAL A 177 -2.70 0.41 -14.27
C VAL A 177 -2.73 1.92 -14.34
N LEU A 178 -1.66 2.53 -13.88
CA LEU A 178 -1.36 3.94 -14.10
C LEU A 178 -0.03 4.06 -14.85
N ILE A 179 -0.06 4.69 -16.01
CA ILE A 179 1.15 5.06 -16.76
C ILE A 179 1.60 6.44 -16.32
N ASN A 180 2.91 6.64 -16.25
CA ASN A 180 3.49 7.92 -15.90
C ASN A 180 3.05 8.99 -16.92
N PRO A 181 2.36 10.05 -16.53
CA PRO A 181 1.85 11.04 -17.47
C PRO A 181 2.94 11.87 -18.15
N ARG A 182 4.21 11.67 -17.77
CA ARG A 182 5.36 12.37 -18.35
C ARG A 182 6.10 11.56 -19.44
N ASP A 183 5.67 10.33 -19.70
CA ASP A 183 6.29 9.44 -20.70
C ASP A 183 5.66 9.59 -22.09
#